data_3e99129b0315cd4acccbd52160827e91
#
_entry.id   3e99129b0315cd4acccbd52160827e91
#
_cell.length_a   1.000
_cell.length_b   1.000
_cell.length_c   1.000
_cell.angle_alpha   90.00
_cell.angle_beta   90.00
_cell.angle_gamma   90.00
#
_symmetry.space_group_name_H-M   'P 1'
#
loop_
_entity.id
_entity.type
_entity.pdbx_description
1 polymer ?
#
loop_
_entity_poly.entity_id
_entity_poly.type
_entity_poly.pdbx_seq_one_letter_code
_entity_poly.pdbx_strand_id
1 'polypeptide(L)'
;MTSLAGREAIVGTQPYAAGQLVRAPKTAELIATLYRRQIVRGELRPGDTLPSEQQLVGQFGVSRPTLREAFRILEAEDLISVKRGSRGGARVTQPSLSVAARYVGLLLQVQGTTIADVYDARMVLEPACARLLARRRTKQDLADLSACIEELAPEPALWSSRAARFHELIMQRSGSK
;
A
#
# COMPACT_ATOMS: atom_id res chain seq x y z
N MET A 1 -3.76 42.45 30.98
CA MET A 1 -2.54 42.75 30.22
C MET A 1 -1.52 41.69 30.57
N THR A 2 -1.43 40.64 29.74
CA THR A 2 -0.31 39.69 29.84
C THR A 2 0.00 39.21 28.43
N SER A 3 1.21 39.54 28.04
CA SER A 3 1.85 39.41 26.72
C SER A 3 1.90 37.99 26.25
N LEU A 4 1.39 37.76 25.00
CA LEU A 4 1.70 36.59 24.20
C LEU A 4 2.97 36.90 23.42
N ALA A 5 4.12 36.50 23.94
CA ALA A 5 5.39 36.54 23.23
C ALA A 5 5.66 35.22 22.51
N GLY A 6 5.81 35.29 21.21
CA GLY A 6 6.83 34.66 20.39
C GLY A 6 6.96 33.14 20.44
N ARG A 7 6.28 32.45 19.50
CA ARG A 7 6.84 31.27 18.88
C ARG A 7 7.29 31.62 17.45
N GLU A 8 8.49 32.14 17.35
CA GLU A 8 9.21 32.17 16.09
C GLU A 8 9.57 30.73 15.71
N ALA A 9 8.87 30.22 14.70
CA ALA A 9 9.26 29.00 14.03
C ALA A 9 10.57 29.28 13.29
N ILE A 10 11.67 28.72 13.78
CA ILE A 10 12.93 28.67 13.06
C ILE A 10 12.73 27.63 11.94
N VAL A 11 12.10 28.03 10.85
CA VAL A 11 12.26 27.37 9.56
C VAL A 11 13.55 27.91 8.98
N GLY A 12 14.64 27.18 9.23
CA GLY A 12 15.91 27.44 8.57
C GLY A 12 15.77 27.21 7.08
N THR A 13 15.35 28.22 6.33
CA THR A 13 15.50 28.27 4.89
C THR A 13 16.97 28.50 4.57
N GLN A 14 17.77 27.43 4.55
CA GLN A 14 19.02 27.47 3.83
C GLN A 14 18.67 27.59 2.33
N PRO A 15 19.19 28.62 1.62
CA PRO A 15 18.98 28.69 0.18
C PRO A 15 19.67 27.48 -0.43
N TYR A 16 18.91 26.64 -1.11
CA TYR A 16 19.45 25.58 -1.94
C TYR A 16 20.41 26.23 -2.94
N ALA A 17 21.69 25.83 -2.93
CA ALA A 17 22.67 26.33 -3.87
C ALA A 17 22.14 26.12 -5.29
N ALA A 18 22.18 27.16 -6.09
CA ALA A 18 21.79 27.14 -7.51
C ALA A 18 22.63 26.08 -8.25
N GLY A 19 22.10 24.88 -8.40
CA GLY A 19 22.81 23.72 -8.96
C GLY A 19 22.29 22.40 -8.42
N GLN A 20 21.62 22.36 -7.25
CA GLN A 20 20.89 21.21 -6.75
C GLN A 20 19.40 21.24 -7.18
N LEU A 21 19.18 21.46 -8.48
CA LEU A 21 17.92 21.01 -9.06
C LEU A 21 17.92 19.49 -8.96
N VAL A 22 17.17 18.97 -7.99
CA VAL A 22 16.80 17.57 -7.92
C VAL A 22 16.09 17.27 -9.25
N ARG A 23 16.85 16.88 -10.26
CA ARG A 23 16.29 16.23 -11.44
C ARG A 23 15.74 14.90 -10.96
N ALA A 24 14.47 14.89 -10.59
CA ALA A 24 13.75 13.63 -10.53
C ALA A 24 14.03 12.91 -11.84
N PRO A 25 14.50 11.66 -11.83
CA PRO A 25 14.86 10.97 -13.07
C PRO A 25 13.57 10.71 -13.85
N LYS A 26 13.17 11.68 -14.68
CA LYS A 26 11.99 11.56 -15.56
C LYS A 26 11.97 10.23 -16.30
N THR A 27 13.13 9.73 -16.69
CA THR A 27 13.28 8.46 -17.39
C THR A 27 12.98 7.25 -16.52
N ALA A 28 13.39 7.25 -15.26
CA ALA A 28 13.06 6.15 -14.32
C ALA A 28 11.55 6.08 -14.08
N GLU A 29 10.90 7.23 -13.87
CA GLU A 29 9.46 7.32 -13.70
C GLU A 29 8.68 6.90 -14.96
N LEU A 30 9.20 7.22 -16.15
CA LEU A 30 8.60 6.76 -17.41
C LEU A 30 8.64 5.24 -17.54
N ILE A 31 9.77 4.63 -17.20
CA ILE A 31 9.91 3.16 -17.19
C ILE A 31 8.98 2.54 -16.15
N ALA A 32 8.91 3.08 -14.95
CA ALA A 32 7.99 2.63 -13.92
C ALA A 32 6.54 2.74 -14.38
N THR A 33 6.17 3.86 -15.00
CA THR A 33 4.82 4.07 -15.55
C THR A 33 4.48 3.08 -16.66
N LEU A 34 5.43 2.72 -17.52
CA LEU A 34 5.21 1.70 -18.55
C LEU A 34 4.84 0.36 -17.92
N TYR A 35 5.66 -0.13 -16.97
CA TYR A 35 5.42 -1.41 -16.30
C TYR A 35 4.15 -1.39 -15.45
N ARG A 36 3.88 -0.30 -14.73
CA ARG A 36 2.65 -0.11 -13.99
C ARG A 36 1.42 -0.28 -14.88
N ARG A 37 1.42 0.31 -16.08
CA ARG A 37 0.34 0.16 -17.06
C ARG A 37 0.18 -1.28 -17.54
N GLN A 38 1.27 -1.97 -17.83
CA GLN A 38 1.22 -3.38 -18.28
C GLN A 38 0.65 -4.28 -17.18
N ILE A 39 1.05 -4.08 -15.92
CA ILE A 39 0.55 -4.83 -14.77
C ILE A 39 -0.95 -4.55 -14.57
N VAL A 40 -1.36 -3.27 -14.56
CA VAL A 40 -2.77 -2.88 -14.38
C VAL A 40 -3.67 -3.41 -15.49
N ARG A 41 -3.17 -3.49 -16.73
CA ARG A 41 -3.90 -4.07 -17.87
C ARG A 41 -3.88 -5.60 -17.90
N GLY A 42 -3.14 -6.24 -16.98
CA GLY A 42 -2.99 -7.69 -16.95
C GLY A 42 -2.12 -8.27 -18.07
N GLU A 43 -1.39 -7.43 -18.79
CA GLU A 43 -0.38 -7.82 -19.79
C GLU A 43 0.81 -8.52 -19.09
N LEU A 44 1.13 -8.09 -17.88
CA LEU A 44 2.03 -8.72 -16.93
C LEU A 44 1.24 -9.16 -15.70
N ARG A 45 1.36 -10.43 -15.34
CA ARG A 45 0.59 -11.04 -14.24
C ARG A 45 1.47 -11.30 -13.01
N PRO A 46 0.91 -11.34 -11.81
CA PRO A 46 1.64 -11.77 -10.64
C PRO A 46 2.34 -13.12 -10.86
N GLY A 47 3.64 -13.15 -10.54
CA GLY A 47 4.50 -14.31 -10.80
C GLY A 47 5.35 -14.20 -12.07
N ASP A 48 4.99 -13.35 -13.03
CA ASP A 48 5.80 -13.13 -14.23
C ASP A 48 7.15 -12.52 -13.87
N THR A 49 8.18 -12.91 -14.61
CA THR A 49 9.55 -12.39 -14.43
C THR A 49 9.82 -11.36 -15.51
N LEU A 50 10.28 -10.18 -15.11
CA LEU A 50 10.72 -9.16 -16.05
C LEU A 50 12.04 -9.59 -16.71
N PRO A 51 12.36 -9.08 -17.92
CA PRO A 51 13.64 -9.30 -18.55
C PRO A 51 14.82 -8.89 -17.63
N SER A 52 16.00 -9.46 -17.84
CA SER A 52 17.17 -9.14 -17.04
C SER A 52 17.54 -7.64 -17.10
N GLU A 53 18.19 -7.14 -16.02
CA GLU A 53 18.67 -5.74 -16.02
C GLU A 53 19.48 -5.40 -17.28
N GLN A 54 20.31 -6.33 -17.76
CA GLN A 54 21.14 -6.13 -18.95
C GLN A 54 20.30 -5.97 -20.22
N GLN A 55 19.27 -6.79 -20.39
CA GLN A 55 18.34 -6.70 -21.52
C GLN A 55 17.56 -5.39 -21.47
N LEU A 56 17.07 -4.98 -20.30
CA LEU A 56 16.30 -3.76 -20.14
C LEU A 56 17.15 -2.49 -20.31
N VAL A 57 18.40 -2.50 -19.83
CA VAL A 57 19.36 -1.41 -20.08
C VAL A 57 19.56 -1.23 -21.59
N GLY A 58 19.74 -2.33 -22.35
CA GLY A 58 19.86 -2.29 -23.80
C GLY A 58 18.56 -1.82 -24.49
N GLN A 59 17.42 -2.36 -24.06
CA GLN A 59 16.12 -2.06 -24.65
C GLN A 59 15.69 -0.59 -24.46
N PHE A 60 15.91 -0.02 -23.28
CA PHE A 60 15.52 1.36 -22.97
C PHE A 60 16.62 2.38 -23.24
N GLY A 61 17.85 1.96 -23.55
CA GLY A 61 18.97 2.86 -23.74
C GLY A 61 19.33 3.68 -22.50
N VAL A 62 19.15 3.13 -21.30
CA VAL A 62 19.34 3.82 -20.03
C VAL A 62 20.52 3.26 -19.23
N SER A 63 20.99 4.02 -18.25
CA SER A 63 22.00 3.53 -17.33
C SER A 63 21.41 2.50 -16.32
N ARG A 64 22.26 1.60 -15.80
CA ARG A 64 21.85 0.67 -14.72
C ARG A 64 21.26 1.39 -13.49
N PRO A 65 21.86 2.49 -12.98
CA PRO A 65 21.26 3.27 -11.89
C PRO A 65 19.84 3.76 -12.20
N THR A 66 19.59 4.25 -13.43
CA THR A 66 18.26 4.71 -13.85
C THR A 66 17.24 3.58 -13.83
N LEU A 67 17.61 2.39 -14.34
CA LEU A 67 16.73 1.22 -14.32
C LEU A 67 16.45 0.75 -12.88
N ARG A 68 17.48 0.72 -12.03
CA ARG A 68 17.29 0.36 -10.61
C ARG A 68 16.40 1.33 -9.87
N GLU A 69 16.45 2.61 -10.21
CA GLU A 69 15.54 3.59 -9.63
C GLU A 69 14.09 3.34 -10.09
N ALA A 70 13.87 3.01 -11.36
CA ALA A 70 12.54 2.59 -11.83
C ALA A 70 12.02 1.35 -11.07
N PHE A 71 12.89 0.37 -10.81
CA PHE A 71 12.51 -0.80 -10.02
C PHE A 71 12.20 -0.46 -8.56
N ARG A 72 12.95 0.46 -7.93
CA ARG A 72 12.63 0.92 -6.57
C ARG A 72 11.27 1.58 -6.48
N ILE A 73 10.89 2.37 -7.50
CA ILE A 73 9.55 2.96 -7.58
C ILE A 73 8.49 1.85 -7.61
N LEU A 74 8.65 0.86 -8.47
CA LEU A 74 7.71 -0.24 -8.60
C LEU A 74 7.67 -1.16 -7.36
N GLU A 75 8.81 -1.36 -6.68
CA GLU A 75 8.87 -2.09 -5.41
C GLU A 75 8.17 -1.33 -4.28
N ALA A 76 8.33 0.01 -4.22
CA ALA A 76 7.63 0.85 -3.25
C ALA A 76 6.10 0.81 -3.43
N GLU A 77 5.62 0.55 -4.64
CA GLU A 77 4.22 0.35 -4.99
C GLU A 77 3.74 -1.10 -4.84
N ASP A 78 4.63 -2.00 -4.39
CA ASP A 78 4.35 -3.46 -4.27
C ASP A 78 3.94 -4.12 -5.60
N LEU A 79 4.38 -3.55 -6.73
CA LEU A 79 4.10 -4.07 -8.06
C LEU A 79 5.11 -5.11 -8.52
N ILE A 80 6.33 -5.05 -8.00
CA ILE A 80 7.39 -6.04 -8.26
C ILE A 80 8.17 -6.34 -6.99
N SER A 81 8.89 -7.46 -7.00
CA SER A 81 9.94 -7.76 -6.02
C SER A 81 11.25 -8.07 -6.74
N VAL A 82 12.37 -7.51 -6.28
CA VAL A 82 13.69 -7.76 -6.87
C VAL A 82 14.50 -8.70 -5.98
N LYS A 83 14.79 -9.90 -6.48
CA LYS A 83 15.68 -10.84 -5.81
C LYS A 83 17.10 -10.73 -6.35
N ARG A 84 18.09 -10.70 -5.45
CA ARG A 84 19.51 -10.67 -5.78
C ARG A 84 20.03 -12.09 -6.06
N GLY A 85 21.07 -12.20 -6.89
CA GLY A 85 21.77 -13.46 -7.18
C GLY A 85 21.65 -13.91 -8.63
N SER A 86 22.35 -14.98 -8.99
CA SER A 86 22.44 -15.50 -10.36
C SER A 86 21.10 -16.00 -10.92
N ARG A 87 20.16 -16.41 -10.07
CA ARG A 87 18.78 -16.77 -10.40
C ARG A 87 17.78 -15.69 -9.97
N GLY A 88 18.29 -14.49 -9.60
CA GLY A 88 17.48 -13.35 -9.21
C GLY A 88 16.84 -12.66 -10.40
N GLY A 89 16.20 -11.53 -10.13
CA GLY A 89 15.53 -10.70 -11.12
C GLY A 89 14.29 -10.03 -10.53
N ALA A 90 13.69 -9.18 -11.32
CA ALA A 90 12.43 -8.52 -10.94
C ALA A 90 11.26 -9.44 -11.33
N ARG A 91 10.38 -9.69 -10.37
CA ARG A 91 9.17 -10.49 -10.53
C ARG A 91 7.96 -9.67 -10.17
N VAL A 92 6.92 -9.74 -10.98
CA VAL A 92 5.63 -9.07 -10.72
C VAL A 92 4.98 -9.69 -9.48
N THR A 93 4.52 -8.84 -8.57
CA THR A 93 3.77 -9.21 -7.37
C THR A 93 2.31 -8.82 -7.50
N GLN A 94 1.47 -9.37 -6.66
CA GLN A 94 0.12 -8.88 -6.49
C GLN A 94 0.15 -7.80 -5.42
N PRO A 95 -0.19 -6.54 -5.75
CA PRO A 95 -0.21 -5.47 -4.75
C PRO A 95 -1.08 -5.84 -3.57
N SER A 96 -0.56 -5.67 -2.37
CA SER A 96 -1.31 -5.91 -1.15
C SER A 96 -2.02 -4.64 -0.69
N LEU A 97 -3.19 -4.80 -0.09
CA LEU A 97 -3.90 -3.69 0.54
C LEU A 97 -3.09 -3.06 1.69
N SER A 98 -2.09 -3.75 2.22
CA SER A 98 -1.27 -3.25 3.33
C SER A 98 -0.47 -2.00 2.97
N VAL A 99 -0.01 -1.87 1.72
CA VAL A 99 0.69 -0.67 1.24
C VAL A 99 -0.26 0.51 1.23
N ALA A 100 -1.44 0.35 0.63
CA ALA A 100 -2.46 1.39 0.60
C ALA A 100 -2.95 1.76 2.01
N ALA A 101 -3.21 0.75 2.85
CA ALA A 101 -3.65 0.94 4.24
C ALA A 101 -2.64 1.74 5.06
N ARG A 102 -1.34 1.51 4.86
CA ARG A 102 -0.29 2.28 5.54
C ARG A 102 -0.33 3.77 5.17
N TYR A 103 -0.49 4.09 3.87
CA TYR A 103 -0.60 5.49 3.44
C TYR A 103 -1.88 6.15 3.91
N VAL A 104 -3.01 5.46 3.81
CA VAL A 104 -4.29 5.94 4.35
C VAL A 104 -4.20 6.16 5.86
N GLY A 105 -3.62 5.20 6.60
CA GLY A 105 -3.42 5.33 8.04
C GLY A 105 -2.57 6.55 8.41
N LEU A 106 -1.49 6.83 7.66
CA LEU A 106 -0.68 8.02 7.86
C LEU A 106 -1.47 9.31 7.60
N LEU A 107 -2.25 9.35 6.53
CA LEU A 107 -3.09 10.51 6.21
C LEU A 107 -4.12 10.77 7.31
N LEU A 108 -4.81 9.73 7.79
CA LEU A 108 -5.77 9.83 8.89
C LEU A 108 -5.12 10.36 10.16
N GLN A 109 -3.91 9.89 10.51
CA GLN A 109 -3.15 10.38 11.66
C GLN A 109 -2.77 11.87 11.52
N VAL A 110 -2.29 12.28 10.34
CA VAL A 110 -1.94 13.69 10.06
C VAL A 110 -3.17 14.59 10.14
N GLN A 111 -4.33 14.09 9.74
CA GLN A 111 -5.62 14.82 9.85
C GLN A 111 -6.21 14.81 11.26
N GLY A 112 -5.58 14.14 12.20
CA GLY A 112 -6.07 14.05 13.58
C GLY A 112 -7.32 13.19 13.73
N THR A 113 -7.59 12.28 12.77
CA THR A 113 -8.70 11.33 12.81
C THR A 113 -8.65 10.51 14.10
N THR A 114 -9.74 10.51 14.84
CA THR A 114 -9.84 9.76 16.10
C THR A 114 -10.31 8.32 15.84
N ILE A 115 -10.12 7.47 16.85
CA ILE A 115 -10.68 6.11 16.83
C ILE A 115 -12.22 6.17 16.71
N ALA A 116 -12.86 7.14 17.35
CA ALA A 116 -14.31 7.34 17.26
C ALA A 116 -14.75 7.58 15.81
N ASP A 117 -14.05 8.46 15.06
CA ASP A 117 -14.36 8.72 13.65
C ASP A 117 -14.28 7.44 12.79
N VAL A 118 -13.29 6.58 13.10
CA VAL A 118 -13.14 5.28 12.40
C VAL A 118 -14.32 4.37 12.73
N TYR A 119 -14.77 4.33 13.99
CA TYR A 119 -15.94 3.54 14.39
C TYR A 119 -17.22 4.07 13.75
N ASP A 120 -17.41 5.39 13.66
CA ASP A 120 -18.57 6.00 13.00
C ASP A 120 -18.62 5.60 11.52
N ALA A 121 -17.51 5.66 10.81
CA ALA A 121 -17.42 5.18 9.43
C ALA A 121 -17.75 3.69 9.30
N ARG A 122 -17.27 2.86 10.23
CA ARG A 122 -17.59 1.43 10.28
C ARG A 122 -19.08 1.17 10.50
N MET A 123 -19.73 1.89 11.42
CA MET A 123 -21.16 1.76 11.68
C MET A 123 -22.02 2.05 10.44
N VAL A 124 -21.54 2.87 9.52
CA VAL A 124 -22.21 3.12 8.24
C VAL A 124 -21.96 2.02 7.22
N LEU A 125 -20.71 1.56 7.08
CA LEU A 125 -20.28 0.67 6.00
C LEU A 125 -20.53 -0.81 6.33
N GLU A 126 -20.19 -1.26 7.52
CA GLU A 126 -20.22 -2.69 7.87
C GLU A 126 -21.60 -3.33 7.80
N PRO A 127 -22.69 -2.70 8.24
CA PRO A 127 -24.02 -3.30 8.11
C PRO A 127 -24.43 -3.56 6.66
N ALA A 128 -23.98 -2.70 5.74
CA ALA A 128 -24.25 -2.89 4.31
C ALA A 128 -23.42 -4.07 3.76
N CYS A 129 -22.14 -4.14 4.11
CA CYS A 129 -21.26 -5.24 3.74
C CYS A 129 -21.75 -6.58 4.31
N ALA A 130 -22.16 -6.60 5.58
CA ALA A 130 -22.70 -7.80 6.23
C ALA A 130 -23.97 -8.31 5.54
N ARG A 131 -24.89 -7.42 5.14
CA ARG A 131 -26.08 -7.78 4.36
C ARG A 131 -25.74 -8.37 3.00
N LEU A 132 -24.73 -7.82 2.31
CA LEU A 132 -24.26 -8.36 1.03
C LEU A 132 -23.64 -9.75 1.22
N LEU A 133 -22.78 -9.91 2.21
CA LEU A 133 -22.16 -11.18 2.56
C LEU A 133 -23.22 -12.21 2.92
N ALA A 134 -24.20 -11.88 3.75
CA ALA A 134 -25.26 -12.79 4.16
C ALA A 134 -26.06 -13.37 2.98
N ARG A 135 -26.20 -12.61 1.88
CA ARG A 135 -26.89 -13.06 0.66
C ARG A 135 -26.02 -13.97 -0.22
N ARG A 136 -24.70 -13.85 -0.15
CA ARG A 136 -23.75 -14.51 -1.06
C ARG A 136 -22.88 -15.55 -0.37
N ARG A 137 -22.92 -15.62 0.96
CA ARG A 137 -22.05 -16.43 1.80
C ARG A 137 -21.93 -17.87 1.34
N THR A 138 -20.75 -18.37 1.36
CA THR A 138 -20.44 -19.80 1.25
C THR A 138 -20.36 -20.46 2.62
N LYS A 139 -20.27 -21.78 2.64
CA LYS A 139 -19.99 -22.53 3.89
C LYS A 139 -18.61 -22.15 4.46
N GLN A 140 -17.64 -21.86 3.58
CA GLN A 140 -16.30 -21.46 3.99
C GLN A 140 -16.31 -20.08 4.66
N ASP A 141 -17.08 -19.11 4.14
CA ASP A 141 -17.20 -17.79 4.76
C ASP A 141 -17.75 -17.89 6.19
N LEU A 142 -18.72 -18.76 6.42
CA LEU A 142 -19.26 -19.01 7.77
C LEU A 142 -18.21 -19.64 8.69
N ALA A 143 -17.46 -20.63 8.19
CA ALA A 143 -16.39 -21.27 8.96
C ALA A 143 -15.29 -20.27 9.34
N ASP A 144 -14.85 -19.42 8.38
CA ASP A 144 -13.82 -18.42 8.61
C ASP A 144 -14.28 -17.36 9.64
N LEU A 145 -15.53 -16.91 9.57
CA LEU A 145 -16.11 -15.98 10.54
C LEU A 145 -16.24 -16.60 11.93
N SER A 146 -16.70 -17.86 12.01
CA SER A 146 -16.79 -18.58 13.28
C SER A 146 -15.42 -18.75 13.93
N ALA A 147 -14.41 -19.12 13.16
CA ALA A 147 -13.04 -19.22 13.64
C ALA A 147 -12.52 -17.90 14.20
N CYS A 148 -12.80 -16.77 13.53
CA CYS A 148 -12.42 -15.44 14.04
C CYS A 148 -13.08 -15.13 15.39
N ILE A 149 -14.34 -15.55 15.60
CA ILE A 149 -15.06 -15.35 16.86
C ILE A 149 -14.49 -16.25 17.97
N GLU A 150 -14.19 -17.50 17.66
CA GLU A 150 -13.58 -18.45 18.60
C GLU A 150 -12.19 -18.02 19.05
N GLU A 151 -11.38 -17.47 18.12
CA GLU A 151 -10.07 -16.92 18.43
C GLU A 151 -10.13 -15.69 19.37
N LEU A 152 -11.27 -14.98 19.44
CA LEU A 152 -11.44 -13.83 20.32
C LEU A 152 -11.61 -14.24 21.81
N ALA A 153 -12.14 -15.44 22.07
CA ALA A 153 -12.59 -15.83 23.39
C ALA A 153 -11.51 -15.93 24.50
N PRO A 154 -10.23 -16.37 24.26
CA PRO A 154 -9.32 -16.68 25.35
C PRO A 154 -8.47 -15.51 25.88
N GLU A 155 -8.26 -14.42 25.13
CA GLU A 155 -7.27 -13.38 25.50
C GLU A 155 -7.75 -11.95 25.22
N PRO A 156 -8.24 -11.22 26.26
CA PRO A 156 -8.70 -9.83 26.11
C PRO A 156 -7.67 -8.86 25.53
N ALA A 157 -6.39 -9.07 25.80
CA ALA A 157 -5.30 -8.21 25.31
C ALA A 157 -5.13 -8.20 23.78
N LEU A 158 -5.62 -9.24 23.10
CA LEU A 158 -5.55 -9.39 21.65
C LEU A 158 -6.85 -9.05 20.92
N TRP A 159 -7.89 -8.64 21.64
CA TRP A 159 -9.21 -8.39 21.05
C TRP A 159 -9.18 -7.31 19.96
N SER A 160 -8.41 -6.26 20.13
CA SER A 160 -8.34 -5.16 19.15
C SER A 160 -7.81 -5.62 17.79
N SER A 161 -6.74 -6.42 17.76
CA SER A 161 -6.15 -6.92 16.52
C SER A 161 -6.95 -8.06 15.90
N ARG A 162 -7.52 -8.93 16.73
CA ARG A 162 -8.35 -10.07 16.27
C ARG A 162 -9.73 -9.62 15.81
N ALA A 163 -10.34 -8.66 16.52
CA ALA A 163 -11.60 -8.05 16.09
C ALA A 163 -11.44 -7.34 14.74
N ALA A 164 -10.32 -6.67 14.50
CA ALA A 164 -10.05 -6.06 13.22
C ALA A 164 -10.12 -7.07 12.06
N ARG A 165 -9.63 -8.30 12.25
CA ARG A 165 -9.69 -9.37 11.24
C ARG A 165 -11.13 -9.80 10.93
N PHE A 166 -12.00 -9.89 11.93
CA PHE A 166 -13.41 -10.22 11.72
C PHE A 166 -14.09 -9.17 10.84
N HIS A 167 -13.88 -7.91 11.13
CA HIS A 167 -14.45 -6.80 10.36
C HIS A 167 -13.89 -6.73 8.94
N GLU A 168 -12.58 -6.93 8.81
CA GLU A 168 -11.92 -7.01 7.51
C GLU A 168 -12.50 -8.15 6.66
N LEU A 169 -12.74 -9.30 7.25
CA LEU A 169 -13.31 -10.46 6.56
C LEU A 169 -14.73 -10.18 6.04
N ILE A 170 -15.57 -9.50 6.84
CA ILE A 170 -16.91 -9.08 6.41
C ILE A 170 -16.82 -8.19 5.16
N MET A 171 -15.93 -7.21 5.19
CA MET A 171 -15.78 -6.28 4.07
C MET A 171 -15.23 -6.98 2.81
N GLN A 172 -14.17 -7.77 2.94
CA GLN A 172 -13.55 -8.48 1.82
C GLN A 172 -14.51 -9.48 1.17
N ARG A 173 -15.28 -10.20 1.98
CA ARG A 173 -16.20 -11.25 1.49
C ARG A 173 -17.56 -10.72 1.07
N SER A 174 -17.85 -9.45 1.30
CA SER A 174 -19.09 -8.80 0.83
C SER A 174 -19.24 -8.80 -0.69
N GLY A 175 -18.13 -8.94 -1.42
CA GLY A 175 -18.08 -8.86 -2.88
C GLY A 175 -18.29 -7.45 -3.42
N SER A 176 -18.28 -6.42 -2.56
CA SER A 176 -18.17 -5.01 -2.96
C SER A 176 -16.70 -4.73 -3.31
N LYS A 177 -16.47 -4.19 -4.49
CA LYS A 177 -15.13 -3.77 -4.95
C LYS A 177 -14.99 -2.26 -4.79
#